data_60021d2e27c36758964be0f197fd9f2b
#
_entry.id   60021d2e27c36758964be0f197fd9f2b
#
_cell.length_a   1.000
_cell.length_b   1.000
_cell.length_c   1.000
_cell.angle_alpha   90.00
_cell.angle_beta   90.00
_cell.angle_gamma   90.00
#
_symmetry.space_group_name_H-M   'P 1'
#
loop_
_entity.id
_entity.type
_entity.pdbx_description
1 polymer ?
#
loop_
_entity_poly.entity_id
_entity_poly.type
_entity_poly.pdbx_seq_one_letter_code
_entity_poly.pdbx_strand_id
1 'polypeptide(L)'
;MQLRKLATAMLVMGLSAGVVHAEDAAPAAGGTLEKIAKNGVIVVGHRESSVPFSYYDNTQKVVGYSQAYSNAIVDAVKKKLNKPDLEVKLIPITSQNRIPLLQNGTFDFECGSTTNNLERQKQAAFSDTIFVVGTRLLTKKGGEIKDFDNLKGKAVVVTSGTTSEVLLHKLNEEKKMDMRIISAKDHGDSFRTLESGRAVAFMMDDALLAGERAKAKKPDNWEIVQRGLWLHDA
;
A
#
# COMPACT_ATOMS: atom_id res chain seq x y z
N MET A 1 -25.98 55.90 58.90
CA MET A 1 -26.63 54.91 57.99
C MET A 1 -25.77 54.84 56.74
N GLN A 2 -24.99 53.81 56.66
CA GLN A 2 -23.92 53.72 55.63
C GLN A 2 -24.43 52.97 54.40
N LEU A 3 -24.33 53.59 53.21
CA LEU A 3 -24.55 52.96 51.93
C LEU A 3 -23.24 52.24 51.47
N ARG A 4 -23.29 50.92 51.33
CA ARG A 4 -22.27 50.10 50.78
C ARG A 4 -22.33 50.13 49.19
N LYS A 5 -21.31 50.66 48.58
CA LYS A 5 -21.12 50.56 47.12
C LYS A 5 -20.62 49.17 46.77
N LEU A 6 -21.38 48.42 45.98
CA LEU A 6 -20.93 47.20 45.33
C LEU A 6 -20.22 47.55 44.00
N ALA A 7 -18.96 47.24 43.90
CA ALA A 7 -18.22 47.30 42.66
C ALA A 7 -18.29 45.95 41.96
N THR A 8 -18.90 45.91 40.75
CA THR A 8 -18.98 44.76 39.89
C THR A 8 -17.70 44.69 39.04
N ALA A 9 -16.83 43.72 39.33
CA ALA A 9 -15.66 43.42 38.48
C ALA A 9 -16.10 42.52 37.35
N MET A 10 -16.04 43.01 36.09
CA MET A 10 -16.16 42.22 34.87
C MET A 10 -14.85 41.50 34.62
N LEU A 11 -14.87 40.18 34.74
CA LEU A 11 -13.78 39.30 34.35
C LEU A 11 -13.88 39.03 32.82
N VAL A 12 -13.05 39.68 32.04
CA VAL A 12 -12.91 39.38 30.58
C VAL A 12 -12.04 38.13 30.44
N MET A 13 -12.67 36.98 30.19
CA MET A 13 -11.97 35.78 29.77
C MET A 13 -11.56 35.93 28.30
N GLY A 14 -10.30 36.25 28.05
CA GLY A 14 -9.69 36.18 26.72
C GLY A 14 -9.51 34.72 26.30
N LEU A 15 -10.30 34.24 25.32
CA LEU A 15 -9.99 33.00 24.61
C LEU A 15 -8.75 33.24 23.73
N SER A 16 -7.59 32.84 24.22
CA SER A 16 -6.42 32.62 23.35
C SER A 16 -6.61 31.31 22.60
N ALA A 17 -7.00 31.38 21.33
CA ALA A 17 -6.90 30.27 20.40
C ALA A 17 -5.42 29.93 20.22
N GLY A 18 -4.93 28.94 20.97
CA GLY A 18 -3.63 28.34 20.76
C GLY A 18 -3.62 27.67 19.40
N VAL A 19 -2.88 28.25 18.45
CA VAL A 19 -2.48 27.54 17.23
C VAL A 19 -1.61 26.39 17.68
N VAL A 20 -2.15 25.18 17.69
CA VAL A 20 -1.38 23.95 17.87
C VAL A 20 -0.51 23.84 16.61
N HIS A 21 0.72 24.33 16.68
CA HIS A 21 1.75 23.91 15.76
C HIS A 21 1.96 22.42 16.04
N ALA A 22 1.80 21.58 15.04
CA ALA A 22 2.32 20.23 15.09
C ALA A 22 3.84 20.38 15.32
N GLU A 23 4.27 20.26 16.57
CA GLU A 23 5.68 20.13 16.89
C GLU A 23 6.17 18.90 16.13
N ASP A 24 7.16 19.12 15.25
CA ASP A 24 7.98 18.05 14.72
C ASP A 24 8.51 17.27 15.92
N ALA A 25 7.87 16.14 16.22
CA ALA A 25 8.33 15.26 17.27
C ALA A 25 9.77 14.87 16.91
N ALA A 26 10.72 15.38 17.67
CA ALA A 26 12.12 14.99 17.53
C ALA A 26 12.16 13.45 17.56
N PRO A 27 12.86 12.80 16.61
CA PRO A 27 12.93 11.35 16.59
C PRO A 27 13.46 10.89 17.95
N ALA A 28 12.74 9.97 18.58
CA ALA A 28 13.17 9.35 19.83
C ALA A 28 14.62 8.87 19.65
N ALA A 29 15.46 9.07 20.67
CA ALA A 29 16.85 8.65 20.65
C ALA A 29 16.93 7.18 20.21
N GLY A 30 17.59 6.88 19.08
CA GLY A 30 17.61 5.55 18.45
C GLY A 30 16.65 5.37 17.27
N GLY A 31 16.15 6.44 16.64
CA GLY A 31 15.27 6.36 15.46
C GLY A 31 15.95 5.83 14.19
N THR A 32 15.16 5.54 13.16
CA THR A 32 15.61 4.96 11.87
C THR A 32 16.78 5.76 11.24
N LEU A 33 16.72 7.09 11.25
CA LEU A 33 17.80 7.93 10.72
C LEU A 33 19.12 7.76 11.49
N GLU A 34 19.06 7.63 12.81
CA GLU A 34 20.25 7.38 13.64
C GLU A 34 20.85 6.00 13.35
N LYS A 35 20.01 4.97 13.23
CA LYS A 35 20.42 3.63 12.78
C LYS A 35 21.13 3.70 11.43
N ILE A 36 20.55 4.38 10.44
CA ILE A 36 21.14 4.56 9.10
C ILE A 36 22.47 5.31 9.19
N ALA A 37 22.52 6.39 9.96
CA ALA A 37 23.73 7.19 10.14
C ALA A 37 24.87 6.39 10.77
N LYS A 38 24.56 5.56 11.77
CA LYS A 38 25.53 4.70 12.48
C LYS A 38 26.03 3.56 11.60
N ASN A 39 25.12 2.90 10.88
CA ASN A 39 25.46 1.71 10.10
C ASN A 39 26.03 2.03 8.71
N GLY A 40 25.86 3.26 8.21
CA GLY A 40 26.32 3.64 6.88
C GLY A 40 25.52 3.02 5.72
N VAL A 41 24.34 2.47 5.99
CA VAL A 41 23.50 1.80 5.01
C VAL A 41 22.02 2.15 5.22
N ILE A 42 21.30 2.41 4.13
CA ILE A 42 19.84 2.49 4.09
C ILE A 42 19.30 1.28 3.36
N VAL A 43 18.36 0.57 3.97
CA VAL A 43 17.77 -0.65 3.42
C VAL A 43 16.36 -0.37 2.97
N VAL A 44 16.06 -0.60 1.70
CA VAL A 44 14.76 -0.30 1.08
C VAL A 44 14.08 -1.60 0.65
N GLY A 45 12.86 -1.82 1.14
CA GLY A 45 12.01 -2.89 0.64
C GLY A 45 11.46 -2.54 -0.75
N HIS A 46 11.49 -3.50 -1.69
CA HIS A 46 10.91 -3.32 -3.02
C HIS A 46 10.08 -4.52 -3.46
N ARG A 47 9.20 -4.31 -4.42
CA ARG A 47 8.38 -5.38 -4.99
C ARG A 47 9.02 -5.91 -6.28
N GLU A 48 8.71 -7.16 -6.60
CA GLU A 48 9.24 -7.84 -7.79
C GLU A 48 8.27 -7.78 -8.97
N SER A 49 6.95 -7.72 -8.70
CA SER A 49 5.90 -7.79 -9.72
C SER A 49 4.69 -6.87 -9.48
N SER A 50 4.86 -5.74 -8.79
CA SER A 50 3.77 -4.76 -8.56
C SER A 50 3.79 -3.67 -9.65
N VAL A 51 3.54 -4.03 -10.90
CA VAL A 51 3.46 -3.08 -12.04
C VAL A 51 2.18 -2.24 -11.90
N PRO A 52 2.25 -0.90 -12.00
CA PRO A 52 3.38 -0.05 -12.41
C PRO A 52 4.20 0.54 -11.25
N PHE A 53 3.99 0.12 -10.00
CA PHE A 53 4.50 0.77 -8.80
C PHE A 53 5.97 0.42 -8.48
N SER A 54 6.26 -0.87 -8.26
CA SER A 54 7.60 -1.37 -7.98
C SER A 54 7.74 -2.78 -8.54
N TYR A 55 8.66 -2.98 -9.47
CA TYR A 55 8.83 -4.25 -10.19
C TYR A 55 10.20 -4.33 -10.86
N TYR A 56 10.60 -5.54 -11.25
CA TYR A 56 11.77 -5.73 -12.09
C TYR A 56 11.46 -5.47 -13.57
N ASP A 57 12.28 -4.66 -14.21
CA ASP A 57 12.28 -4.52 -15.67
C ASP A 57 12.99 -5.73 -16.34
N ASN A 58 13.07 -5.70 -17.68
CA ASN A 58 13.71 -6.76 -18.45
C ASN A 58 15.23 -6.90 -18.19
N THR A 59 15.85 -5.92 -17.54
CA THR A 59 17.27 -5.92 -17.16
C THR A 59 17.48 -6.31 -15.69
N GLN A 60 16.43 -6.75 -15.00
CA GLN A 60 16.41 -7.07 -13.55
C GLN A 60 16.66 -5.84 -12.65
N LYS A 61 16.43 -4.65 -13.16
CA LYS A 61 16.49 -3.43 -12.37
C LYS A 61 15.13 -3.15 -11.73
N VAL A 62 15.14 -2.75 -10.48
CA VAL A 62 13.93 -2.31 -9.78
C VAL A 62 13.52 -0.94 -10.32
N VAL A 63 12.31 -0.86 -10.84
CA VAL A 63 11.75 0.35 -11.48
C VAL A 63 10.29 0.53 -11.07
N GLY A 64 9.68 1.65 -11.49
CA GLY A 64 8.27 1.93 -11.33
C GLY A 64 7.98 3.26 -10.64
N TYR A 65 6.70 3.59 -10.60
CA TYR A 65 6.20 4.83 -10.01
C TYR A 65 6.65 5.01 -8.55
N SER A 66 6.42 4.00 -7.71
CA SER A 66 6.82 4.03 -6.29
C SER A 66 8.34 3.95 -6.12
N GLN A 67 9.07 3.32 -7.05
CA GLN A 67 10.53 3.29 -6.99
C GLN A 67 11.13 4.69 -7.20
N ALA A 68 10.48 5.56 -7.96
CA ALA A 68 10.91 6.97 -8.08
C ALA A 68 10.82 7.69 -6.73
N TYR A 69 9.76 7.46 -5.95
CA TYR A 69 9.66 7.99 -4.57
C TYR A 69 10.75 7.40 -3.66
N SER A 70 11.00 6.08 -3.74
CA SER A 70 12.08 5.45 -2.96
C SER A 70 13.43 6.13 -3.23
N ASN A 71 13.74 6.38 -4.49
CA ASN A 71 15.00 7.05 -4.86
C ASN A 71 15.06 8.48 -4.31
N ALA A 72 13.98 9.26 -4.42
CA ALA A 72 13.92 10.62 -3.89
C ALA A 72 14.07 10.65 -2.35
N ILE A 73 13.47 9.68 -1.63
CA ILE A 73 13.64 9.54 -0.17
C ILE A 73 15.10 9.22 0.17
N VAL A 74 15.72 8.29 -0.55
CA VAL A 74 17.15 7.94 -0.36
C VAL A 74 18.03 9.18 -0.54
N ASP A 75 17.81 9.97 -1.59
CA ASP A 75 18.58 11.19 -1.85
C ASP A 75 18.36 12.23 -0.74
N ALA A 76 17.13 12.39 -0.25
CA ALA A 76 16.82 13.27 0.88
C ALA A 76 17.52 12.82 2.17
N VAL A 77 17.56 11.51 2.45
CA VAL A 77 18.27 10.95 3.61
C VAL A 77 19.78 11.17 3.50
N LYS A 78 20.38 10.92 2.33
CA LYS A 78 21.81 11.20 2.07
C LYS A 78 22.13 12.67 2.36
N LYS A 79 21.31 13.58 1.86
CA LYS A 79 21.45 15.02 2.10
C LYS A 79 21.30 15.39 3.57
N LYS A 80 20.25 14.88 4.24
CA LYS A 80 19.96 15.17 5.66
C LYS A 80 21.06 14.70 6.59
N LEU A 81 21.64 13.54 6.31
CA LEU A 81 22.73 12.95 7.10
C LEU A 81 24.12 13.45 6.69
N ASN A 82 24.24 14.27 5.64
CA ASN A 82 25.50 14.69 5.01
C ASN A 82 26.40 13.47 4.67
N LYS A 83 25.79 12.42 4.11
CA LYS A 83 26.46 11.16 3.73
C LYS A 83 26.16 10.83 2.25
N PRO A 84 26.84 11.46 1.28
CA PRO A 84 26.63 11.21 -0.13
C PRO A 84 26.90 9.76 -0.53
N ASP A 85 27.87 9.11 0.15
CA ASP A 85 28.32 7.73 -0.11
C ASP A 85 27.51 6.68 0.68
N LEU A 86 26.38 7.05 1.27
CA LEU A 86 25.53 6.12 2.00
C LEU A 86 25.18 4.91 1.11
N GLU A 87 25.49 3.70 1.57
CA GLU A 87 25.12 2.47 0.87
C GLU A 87 23.58 2.34 0.77
N VAL A 88 23.09 1.92 -0.39
CA VAL A 88 21.67 1.65 -0.60
C VAL A 88 21.49 0.16 -0.87
N LYS A 89 20.76 -0.51 0.00
CA LYS A 89 20.46 -1.93 -0.11
C LYS A 89 19.00 -2.14 -0.49
N LEU A 90 18.73 -2.90 -1.53
CA LEU A 90 17.37 -3.27 -1.94
C LEU A 90 17.06 -4.69 -1.48
N ILE A 91 15.90 -4.88 -0.84
CA ILE A 91 15.43 -6.20 -0.37
C ILE A 91 14.07 -6.51 -1.00
N PRO A 92 13.92 -7.64 -1.70
CA PRO A 92 12.64 -8.04 -2.26
C PRO A 92 11.65 -8.43 -1.16
N ILE A 93 10.44 -7.88 -1.23
CA ILE A 93 9.34 -8.14 -0.30
C ILE A 93 8.06 -8.53 -1.03
N THR A 94 7.18 -9.24 -0.35
CA THR A 94 5.85 -9.60 -0.82
C THR A 94 4.77 -8.80 -0.08
N SER A 95 3.54 -8.85 -0.56
CA SER A 95 2.41 -8.25 0.16
C SER A 95 2.24 -8.85 1.55
N GLN A 96 2.56 -10.13 1.72
CA GLN A 96 2.38 -10.85 2.98
C GLN A 96 3.47 -10.54 4.01
N ASN A 97 4.73 -10.40 3.59
CA ASN A 97 5.85 -10.28 4.53
C ASN A 97 6.33 -8.84 4.81
N ARG A 98 5.89 -7.84 4.03
CA ARG A 98 6.40 -6.45 4.12
C ARG A 98 6.23 -5.84 5.52
N ILE A 99 5.06 -5.96 6.14
CA ILE A 99 4.83 -5.38 7.47
C ILE A 99 5.64 -6.10 8.56
N PRO A 100 5.63 -7.44 8.69
CA PRO A 100 6.51 -8.14 9.61
C PRO A 100 8.01 -7.84 9.42
N LEU A 101 8.49 -7.75 8.17
CA LEU A 101 9.89 -7.43 7.89
C LEU A 101 10.25 -5.97 8.22
N LEU A 102 9.32 -5.03 8.06
CA LEU A 102 9.52 -3.65 8.51
C LEU A 102 9.59 -3.59 10.04
N GLN A 103 8.66 -4.24 10.74
CA GLN A 103 8.60 -4.24 12.21
C GLN A 103 9.84 -4.85 12.87
N ASN A 104 10.42 -5.89 12.28
CA ASN A 104 11.63 -6.51 12.80
C ASN A 104 12.93 -5.79 12.36
N GLY A 105 12.81 -4.70 11.59
CA GLY A 105 13.95 -3.87 11.17
C GLY A 105 14.77 -4.45 10.01
N THR A 106 14.26 -5.44 9.27
CA THR A 106 14.93 -6.02 8.09
C THR A 106 15.18 -4.96 7.02
N PHE A 107 14.27 -4.00 6.86
CA PHE A 107 14.46 -2.82 6.01
C PHE A 107 13.93 -1.57 6.73
N ASP A 108 14.30 -0.39 6.24
CA ASP A 108 14.01 0.90 6.87
C ASP A 108 12.68 1.50 6.40
N PHE A 109 12.36 1.35 5.12
CA PHE A 109 11.10 1.76 4.53
C PHE A 109 10.84 1.04 3.20
N GLU A 110 9.62 1.11 2.71
CA GLU A 110 9.25 0.65 1.36
C GLU A 110 8.33 1.66 0.68
N CYS A 111 8.42 1.76 -0.65
CA CYS A 111 7.41 2.37 -1.50
C CYS A 111 7.04 1.33 -2.56
N GLY A 112 5.84 0.79 -2.44
CA GLY A 112 5.31 -0.23 -3.32
C GLY A 112 3.86 0.02 -3.67
N SER A 113 3.02 -0.96 -3.41
CA SER A 113 1.58 -0.91 -3.56
C SER A 113 0.87 -1.23 -2.24
N THR A 114 1.37 -0.65 -1.14
CA THR A 114 0.80 -0.89 0.19
C THR A 114 -0.35 0.06 0.47
N THR A 115 -1.56 -0.49 0.53
CA THR A 115 -2.75 0.26 0.91
C THR A 115 -2.62 0.80 2.32
N ASN A 116 -2.80 2.12 2.49
CA ASN A 116 -2.92 2.77 3.78
C ASN A 116 -4.34 2.53 4.36
N ASN A 117 -4.42 1.92 5.52
CA ASN A 117 -5.67 1.75 6.26
C ASN A 117 -5.41 1.72 7.78
N LEU A 118 -6.48 1.92 8.57
CA LEU A 118 -6.39 2.04 10.03
C LEU A 118 -5.76 0.82 10.72
N GLU A 119 -5.98 -0.40 10.21
CA GLU A 119 -5.39 -1.61 10.80
C GLU A 119 -3.88 -1.68 10.55
N ARG A 120 -3.43 -1.27 9.38
CA ARG A 120 -2.00 -1.22 9.05
C ARG A 120 -1.29 -0.05 9.74
N GLN A 121 -1.96 1.09 9.96
CA GLN A 121 -1.42 2.22 10.71
C GLN A 121 -1.11 1.86 12.17
N LYS A 122 -1.75 0.85 12.74
CA LYS A 122 -1.39 0.31 14.07
C LYS A 122 -0.06 -0.47 14.06
N GLN A 123 0.43 -0.86 12.89
CA GLN A 123 1.57 -1.75 12.72
C GLN A 123 2.78 -1.05 12.09
N ALA A 124 2.55 -0.01 11.29
CA ALA A 124 3.57 0.75 10.59
C ALA A 124 3.13 2.19 10.38
N ALA A 125 4.08 3.13 10.32
CA ALA A 125 3.81 4.49 9.89
C ALA A 125 3.64 4.54 8.37
N PHE A 126 2.76 5.42 7.89
CA PHE A 126 2.53 5.68 6.48
C PHE A 126 2.85 7.13 6.14
N SER A 127 3.29 7.37 4.91
CA SER A 127 3.38 8.71 4.32
C SER A 127 1.99 9.22 3.91
N ASP A 128 1.94 10.43 3.39
CA ASP A 128 0.78 10.88 2.63
C ASP A 128 0.51 9.94 1.45
N THR A 129 -0.77 9.86 1.04
CA THR A 129 -1.21 9.05 -0.09
C THR A 129 -0.54 9.50 -1.39
N ILE A 130 0.12 8.57 -2.07
CA ILE A 130 0.80 8.84 -3.34
C ILE A 130 0.01 8.36 -4.56
N PHE A 131 -0.99 7.51 -4.36
CA PHE A 131 -1.85 6.98 -5.42
C PHE A 131 -3.20 6.52 -4.86
N VAL A 132 -4.26 6.53 -5.68
CA VAL A 132 -5.60 6.03 -5.31
C VAL A 132 -6.01 4.95 -6.30
N VAL A 133 -6.53 3.84 -5.78
CA VAL A 133 -6.92 2.66 -6.57
C VAL A 133 -8.31 2.16 -6.19
N GLY A 134 -8.90 1.39 -7.07
CA GLY A 134 -10.16 0.69 -6.80
C GLY A 134 -10.01 -0.81 -7.01
N THR A 135 -10.60 -1.61 -6.14
CA THR A 135 -10.63 -3.08 -6.29
C THR A 135 -11.51 -3.47 -7.47
N ARG A 136 -10.98 -4.28 -8.40
CA ARG A 136 -11.60 -4.75 -9.62
C ARG A 136 -11.33 -6.25 -9.84
N LEU A 137 -11.85 -6.75 -10.94
CA LEU A 137 -11.60 -8.10 -11.45
C LEU A 137 -10.92 -8.03 -12.81
N LEU A 138 -9.86 -8.80 -13.01
CA LEU A 138 -9.31 -9.11 -14.32
C LEU A 138 -9.82 -10.48 -14.73
N THR A 139 -10.36 -10.60 -15.93
CA THR A 139 -10.95 -11.83 -16.46
C THR A 139 -10.70 -11.96 -17.96
N LYS A 140 -11.02 -13.12 -18.51
CA LYS A 140 -10.94 -13.34 -19.95
C LYS A 140 -11.97 -12.47 -20.66
N LYS A 141 -11.55 -11.72 -21.68
CA LYS A 141 -12.41 -10.86 -22.48
C LYS A 141 -13.56 -11.62 -23.12
N GLY A 142 -14.75 -11.09 -23.03
CA GLY A 142 -15.97 -11.74 -23.56
C GLY A 142 -16.44 -12.96 -22.75
N GLY A 143 -15.81 -13.26 -21.61
CA GLY A 143 -16.21 -14.35 -20.71
C GLY A 143 -17.47 -14.05 -19.91
N GLU A 144 -17.84 -15.00 -19.04
CA GLU A 144 -19.06 -14.93 -18.20
C GLU A 144 -18.98 -13.92 -17.06
N ILE A 145 -17.77 -13.55 -16.63
CA ILE A 145 -17.56 -12.71 -15.47
C ILE A 145 -17.72 -11.25 -15.86
N LYS A 146 -18.82 -10.64 -15.50
CA LYS A 146 -19.15 -9.23 -15.74
C LYS A 146 -19.34 -8.42 -14.47
N ASP A 147 -19.47 -9.11 -13.34
CA ASP A 147 -19.67 -8.55 -12.01
C ASP A 147 -19.13 -9.51 -10.94
N PHE A 148 -18.98 -9.01 -9.72
CA PHE A 148 -18.59 -9.82 -8.55
C PHE A 148 -19.61 -10.93 -8.25
N ASP A 149 -20.89 -10.71 -8.48
CA ASP A 149 -21.93 -11.73 -8.26
C ASP A 149 -21.78 -12.95 -9.19
N ASN A 150 -21.12 -12.80 -10.34
CA ASN A 150 -20.82 -13.93 -11.24
C ASN A 150 -19.71 -14.86 -10.74
N LEU A 151 -19.07 -14.52 -9.61
CA LEU A 151 -18.00 -15.34 -9.00
C LEU A 151 -18.56 -16.52 -8.19
N LYS A 152 -19.85 -16.59 -7.94
CA LYS A 152 -20.47 -17.63 -7.12
C LYS A 152 -20.13 -19.03 -7.66
N GLY A 153 -19.60 -19.91 -6.78
CA GLY A 153 -19.17 -21.27 -7.12
C GLY A 153 -17.92 -21.35 -8.00
N LYS A 154 -17.25 -20.22 -8.29
CA LYS A 154 -16.10 -20.19 -9.19
C LYS A 154 -14.77 -20.18 -8.44
N ALA A 155 -13.69 -20.50 -9.16
CA ALA A 155 -12.33 -20.34 -8.67
C ALA A 155 -11.86 -18.89 -8.93
N VAL A 156 -11.46 -18.18 -7.89
CA VAL A 156 -10.96 -16.82 -7.96
C VAL A 156 -9.57 -16.75 -7.35
N VAL A 157 -8.63 -16.12 -8.04
CA VAL A 157 -7.29 -15.89 -7.50
C VAL A 157 -7.16 -14.49 -6.94
N VAL A 158 -6.37 -14.38 -5.88
CA VAL A 158 -6.00 -13.13 -5.20
C VAL A 158 -4.55 -13.23 -4.73
N THR A 159 -3.90 -12.11 -4.49
CA THR A 159 -2.53 -12.11 -3.94
C THR A 159 -2.58 -12.13 -2.42
N SER A 160 -1.82 -13.03 -1.80
CA SER A 160 -1.75 -13.19 -0.36
C SER A 160 -1.24 -11.93 0.35
N GLY A 161 -1.82 -11.58 1.52
CA GLY A 161 -1.46 -10.43 2.34
C GLY A 161 -1.96 -9.08 1.81
N THR A 162 -2.88 -9.09 0.85
CA THR A 162 -3.50 -7.88 0.31
C THR A 162 -4.84 -7.55 0.97
N THR A 163 -5.27 -6.30 0.87
CA THR A 163 -6.63 -5.87 1.23
C THR A 163 -7.68 -6.56 0.36
N SER A 164 -7.34 -6.84 -0.89
CA SER A 164 -8.22 -7.58 -1.81
C SER A 164 -8.46 -9.03 -1.35
N GLU A 165 -7.44 -9.70 -0.76
CA GLU A 165 -7.62 -11.05 -0.18
C GLU A 165 -8.64 -11.01 0.98
N VAL A 166 -8.45 -10.07 1.91
CA VAL A 166 -9.38 -9.89 3.05
C VAL A 166 -10.80 -9.62 2.55
N LEU A 167 -10.92 -8.72 1.57
CA LEU A 167 -12.22 -8.35 0.99
C LEU A 167 -12.88 -9.51 0.25
N LEU A 168 -12.11 -10.33 -0.48
CA LEU A 168 -12.64 -11.50 -1.20
C LEU A 168 -13.16 -12.56 -0.25
N HIS A 169 -12.44 -12.85 0.84
CA HIS A 169 -12.91 -13.77 1.87
C HIS A 169 -14.19 -13.26 2.54
N LYS A 170 -14.23 -11.99 2.90
CA LYS A 170 -15.43 -11.36 3.48
C LYS A 170 -16.63 -11.45 2.54
N LEU A 171 -16.44 -11.12 1.26
CA LEU A 171 -17.48 -11.22 0.23
C LEU A 171 -18.00 -12.66 0.10
N ASN A 172 -17.08 -13.63 0.10
CA ASN A 172 -17.42 -15.05 -0.02
C ASN A 172 -18.30 -15.53 1.13
N GLU A 173 -17.95 -15.13 2.36
CA GLU A 173 -18.67 -15.50 3.57
C GLU A 173 -20.03 -14.79 3.67
N GLU A 174 -20.07 -13.46 3.59
CA GLU A 174 -21.27 -12.64 3.78
C GLU A 174 -22.35 -12.94 2.73
N LYS A 175 -21.93 -13.10 1.47
CA LYS A 175 -22.86 -13.40 0.37
C LYS A 175 -23.05 -14.89 0.10
N LYS A 176 -22.41 -15.76 0.89
CA LYS A 176 -22.48 -17.24 0.72
C LYS A 176 -22.22 -17.65 -0.74
N MET A 177 -21.08 -17.17 -1.27
CA MET A 177 -20.77 -17.30 -2.69
C MET A 177 -20.14 -18.64 -3.06
N ASP A 178 -19.68 -19.43 -2.08
CA ASP A 178 -19.05 -20.75 -2.30
C ASP A 178 -17.91 -20.69 -3.34
N MET A 179 -17.11 -19.61 -3.27
CA MET A 179 -15.95 -19.41 -4.13
C MET A 179 -14.78 -20.27 -3.67
N ARG A 180 -14.06 -20.87 -4.61
CA ARG A 180 -12.74 -21.46 -4.33
C ARG A 180 -11.67 -20.40 -4.47
N ILE A 181 -11.25 -19.81 -3.36
CA ILE A 181 -10.23 -18.77 -3.33
C ILE A 181 -8.84 -19.40 -3.43
N ILE A 182 -8.02 -18.87 -4.33
CA ILE A 182 -6.62 -19.27 -4.54
C ILE A 182 -5.74 -18.08 -4.18
N SER A 183 -5.00 -18.17 -3.06
CA SER A 183 -4.03 -17.16 -2.65
C SER A 183 -2.68 -17.43 -3.29
N ALA A 184 -2.20 -16.52 -4.13
CA ALA A 184 -0.90 -16.62 -4.78
C ALA A 184 0.13 -15.73 -4.07
N LYS A 185 1.43 -16.01 -4.24
CA LYS A 185 2.52 -15.33 -3.55
C LYS A 185 2.65 -13.85 -3.92
N ASP A 186 2.51 -13.53 -5.21
CA ASP A 186 2.62 -12.17 -5.75
C ASP A 186 1.64 -11.94 -6.92
N HIS A 187 1.63 -10.70 -7.46
CA HIS A 187 0.68 -10.34 -8.51
C HIS A 187 0.95 -11.07 -9.83
N GLY A 188 2.21 -11.30 -10.17
CA GLY A 188 2.58 -12.07 -11.33
C GLY A 188 2.15 -13.54 -11.22
N ASP A 189 2.30 -14.17 -10.05
CA ASP A 189 1.79 -15.53 -9.78
C ASP A 189 0.27 -15.59 -9.84
N SER A 190 -0.41 -14.57 -9.33
CA SER A 190 -1.87 -14.44 -9.42
C SER A 190 -2.31 -14.38 -10.88
N PHE A 191 -1.65 -13.55 -11.69
CA PHE A 191 -1.97 -13.46 -13.11
C PHE A 191 -1.68 -14.76 -13.86
N ARG A 192 -0.54 -15.44 -13.60
CA ARG A 192 -0.25 -16.75 -14.15
C ARG A 192 -1.30 -17.80 -13.80
N THR A 193 -1.86 -17.73 -12.60
CA THR A 193 -2.96 -18.61 -12.15
C THR A 193 -4.24 -18.35 -12.96
N LEU A 194 -4.56 -17.10 -13.24
CA LEU A 194 -5.66 -16.73 -14.14
C LEU A 194 -5.36 -17.17 -15.58
N GLU A 195 -4.19 -16.86 -16.11
CA GLU A 195 -3.78 -17.15 -17.48
C GLU A 195 -3.80 -18.65 -17.80
N SER A 196 -3.44 -19.48 -16.80
CA SER A 196 -3.49 -20.96 -16.94
C SER A 196 -4.90 -21.56 -16.83
N GLY A 197 -5.93 -20.73 -16.58
CA GLY A 197 -7.32 -21.20 -16.44
C GLY A 197 -7.63 -21.88 -15.11
N ARG A 198 -6.72 -21.87 -14.13
CA ARG A 198 -6.98 -22.38 -12.78
C ARG A 198 -7.94 -21.52 -11.96
N ALA A 199 -8.10 -20.25 -12.36
CA ALA A 199 -9.08 -19.31 -11.86
C ALA A 199 -9.80 -18.64 -13.04
N VAL A 200 -11.04 -18.18 -12.81
CA VAL A 200 -11.83 -17.43 -13.82
C VAL A 200 -11.64 -15.94 -13.71
N ALA A 201 -11.19 -15.45 -12.57
CA ALA A 201 -10.93 -14.05 -12.28
C ALA A 201 -9.75 -13.88 -11.33
N PHE A 202 -9.03 -12.76 -11.47
CA PHE A 202 -8.04 -12.25 -10.53
C PHE A 202 -8.57 -10.95 -9.92
N MET A 203 -8.77 -10.95 -8.60
CA MET A 203 -9.24 -9.79 -7.86
C MET A 203 -8.06 -9.01 -7.28
N MET A 204 -7.93 -7.75 -7.65
CA MET A 204 -6.86 -6.85 -7.20
C MET A 204 -7.21 -5.38 -7.50
N ASP A 205 -6.31 -4.48 -7.15
CA ASP A 205 -6.38 -3.05 -7.47
C ASP A 205 -6.26 -2.83 -8.98
N ASP A 206 -7.07 -1.94 -9.52
CA ASP A 206 -7.22 -1.70 -10.96
C ASP A 206 -5.90 -1.36 -11.67
N ALA A 207 -5.06 -0.52 -11.05
CA ALA A 207 -3.74 -0.18 -11.59
C ALA A 207 -2.82 -1.41 -11.69
N LEU A 208 -2.82 -2.30 -10.68
CA LEU A 208 -2.05 -3.53 -10.68
C LEU A 208 -2.58 -4.52 -11.73
N LEU A 209 -3.90 -4.65 -11.84
CA LEU A 209 -4.53 -5.48 -12.90
C LEU A 209 -4.19 -4.97 -14.29
N ALA A 210 -4.18 -3.65 -14.50
CA ALA A 210 -3.78 -3.04 -15.76
C ALA A 210 -2.29 -3.31 -16.07
N GLY A 211 -1.43 -3.25 -15.05
CA GLY A 211 -0.02 -3.56 -15.16
C GLY A 211 0.24 -5.02 -15.57
N GLU A 212 -0.40 -5.98 -14.90
CA GLU A 212 -0.27 -7.40 -15.23
C GLU A 212 -0.85 -7.71 -16.62
N ARG A 213 -2.00 -7.11 -16.95
CA ARG A 213 -2.56 -7.21 -18.31
C ARG A 213 -1.61 -6.70 -19.38
N ALA A 214 -0.96 -5.56 -19.15
CA ALA A 214 -0.02 -4.97 -20.12
C ALA A 214 1.21 -5.85 -20.38
N LYS A 215 1.63 -6.66 -19.41
CA LYS A 215 2.74 -7.62 -19.52
C LYS A 215 2.34 -8.95 -20.15
N ALA A 216 1.06 -9.23 -20.31
CA ALA A 216 0.56 -10.47 -20.87
C ALA A 216 1.03 -10.66 -22.32
N LYS A 217 1.25 -11.90 -22.73
CA LYS A 217 1.59 -12.22 -24.13
C LYS A 217 0.52 -11.75 -25.13
N LYS A 218 -0.74 -11.75 -24.71
CA LYS A 218 -1.91 -11.30 -25.48
C LYS A 218 -2.80 -10.41 -24.60
N PRO A 219 -2.46 -9.13 -24.39
CA PRO A 219 -3.21 -8.22 -23.51
C PRO A 219 -4.69 -8.09 -23.89
N ASP A 220 -4.99 -8.17 -25.18
CA ASP A 220 -6.36 -8.02 -25.70
C ASP A 220 -7.30 -9.20 -25.36
N ASN A 221 -6.74 -10.31 -24.86
CA ASN A 221 -7.53 -11.44 -24.39
C ASN A 221 -8.13 -11.21 -22.98
N TRP A 222 -7.74 -10.12 -22.32
CA TRP A 222 -8.10 -9.82 -20.94
C TRP A 222 -8.87 -8.52 -20.82
N GLU A 223 -9.83 -8.48 -19.94
CA GLU A 223 -10.60 -7.27 -19.62
C GLU A 223 -10.66 -7.05 -18.10
N ILE A 224 -10.57 -5.79 -17.70
CA ILE A 224 -10.84 -5.37 -16.32
C ILE A 224 -12.31 -5.03 -16.22
N VAL A 225 -13.04 -5.71 -15.34
CA VAL A 225 -14.46 -5.47 -15.09
C VAL A 225 -14.61 -4.08 -14.49
N GLN A 226 -15.38 -3.22 -15.13
CA GLN A 226 -15.54 -1.80 -14.77
C GLN A 226 -16.23 -1.59 -13.41
N ARG A 227 -17.14 -2.48 -13.04
CA ARG A 227 -17.80 -2.44 -11.75
C ARG A 227 -16.83 -2.84 -10.64
N GLY A 228 -16.56 -1.88 -9.74
CA GLY A 228 -15.65 -2.08 -8.61
C GLY A 228 -16.39 -2.22 -7.29
N LEU A 229 -15.71 -2.75 -6.28
CA LEU A 229 -16.28 -2.86 -4.93
C LEU A 229 -15.94 -1.64 -4.07
N TRP A 230 -14.69 -1.20 -4.07
CA TRP A 230 -14.19 -0.17 -3.16
C TRP A 230 -13.10 0.68 -3.82
N LEU A 231 -13.01 1.94 -3.37
CA LEU A 231 -11.84 2.82 -3.58
C LEU A 231 -11.03 2.83 -2.29
N HIS A 232 -9.71 2.83 -2.40
CA HIS A 232 -8.80 2.97 -1.26
C HIS A 232 -7.45 3.55 -1.70
N ASP A 233 -6.72 4.08 -0.73
CA ASP A 233 -5.39 4.66 -0.91
C ASP A 233 -4.32 3.57 -1.02
N ALA A 234 -3.34 3.78 -1.89
CA ALA A 234 -2.19 2.92 -2.10
C ALA A 234 -0.87 3.67 -1.86
#